data_0069bf20bfe6de413cc5dd120ba7115e
#
_entry.id   0069bf20bfe6de413cc5dd120ba7115e
#
_cell.length_a   1.000
_cell.length_b   1.000
_cell.length_c   1.000
_cell.angle_alpha   90.00
_cell.angle_beta   90.00
_cell.angle_gamma   90.00
#
_symmetry.space_group_name_H-M   'P 1'
#
loop_
_entity.id
_entity.type
_entity.pdbx_description
1 polymer ?
#
loop_
_entity_poly.entity_id
_entity_poly.type
_entity_poly.pdbx_seq_one_letter_code
_entity_poly.pdbx_strand_id
1 'polypeptide(L)'
;MREGLLNSRCNTLLLYMLAVIMTAWGAGRLEAQQVTLGDENTVTDSTVSALLPITASVTPGGAFLRAVLVPGWGHVSIGANARAGVYFAIESALAYGIIRTRRRISEAVSRANFRETLLRENLNTQGVTDLNQIKGALESDATLADLKRLREARGDQQEDLVAFGLFLLFLSGADAFVSAHLKDFPDPIAIEGGPTNDGRLEIGLRFRLPN
;
A
#
# COMPACT_ATOMS: atom_id res chain seq x y z
N MET A 1 -10.54 -17.00 27.32
CA MET A 1 -11.06 -15.62 27.49
C MET A 1 -10.05 -14.50 27.17
N ARG A 2 -8.74 -14.73 27.13
CA ARG A 2 -7.72 -13.68 26.84
C ARG A 2 -7.52 -13.34 25.35
N GLU A 3 -7.87 -14.20 24.43
CA GLU A 3 -7.63 -13.99 22.99
C GLU A 3 -8.62 -13.04 22.32
N GLY A 4 -9.83 -12.91 22.82
CA GLY A 4 -10.82 -11.96 22.29
C GLY A 4 -10.46 -10.49 22.53
N LEU A 5 -9.74 -10.18 23.59
CA LEU A 5 -9.33 -8.83 23.97
C LEU A 5 -8.16 -8.30 23.13
N LEU A 6 -7.24 -9.18 22.71
CA LEU A 6 -6.11 -8.80 21.85
C LEU A 6 -6.55 -8.52 20.40
N ASN A 7 -7.51 -9.28 19.91
CA ASN A 7 -8.06 -9.09 18.56
C ASN A 7 -8.91 -7.80 18.47
N SER A 8 -9.64 -7.46 19.53
CA SER A 8 -10.39 -6.21 19.64
C SER A 8 -9.48 -4.98 19.64
N ARG A 9 -8.39 -4.99 20.41
CA ARG A 9 -7.43 -3.87 20.50
C ARG A 9 -6.66 -3.65 19.20
N CYS A 10 -6.31 -4.72 18.48
CA CYS A 10 -5.62 -4.61 17.20
C CYS A 10 -6.54 -4.06 16.11
N ASN A 11 -7.83 -4.42 16.10
CA ASN A 11 -8.83 -3.86 15.19
C ASN A 11 -9.10 -2.37 15.50
N THR A 12 -9.13 -2.01 16.78
CA THR A 12 -9.35 -0.62 17.20
C THR A 12 -8.17 0.27 16.82
N LEU A 13 -6.93 -0.21 16.99
CA LEU A 13 -5.73 0.51 16.56
C LEU A 13 -5.67 0.69 15.04
N LEU A 14 -6.07 -0.32 14.28
CA LEU A 14 -6.12 -0.26 12.81
C LEU A 14 -7.18 0.73 12.32
N LEU A 15 -8.33 0.79 12.99
CA LEU A 15 -9.39 1.78 12.73
C LEU A 15 -8.94 3.20 13.09
N TYR A 16 -8.23 3.38 14.20
CA TYR A 16 -7.65 4.68 14.57
C TYR A 16 -6.59 5.14 13.58
N MET A 17 -5.69 4.25 13.14
CA MET A 17 -4.70 4.57 12.10
C MET A 17 -5.38 4.95 10.78
N LEU A 18 -6.42 4.25 10.38
CA LEU A 18 -7.21 4.54 9.17
C LEU A 18 -7.95 5.89 9.30
N ALA A 19 -8.51 6.19 10.46
CA ALA A 19 -9.17 7.46 10.76
C ALA A 19 -8.19 8.64 10.75
N VAL A 20 -6.99 8.48 11.33
CA VAL A 20 -5.94 9.51 11.33
C VAL A 20 -5.42 9.78 9.92
N ILE A 21 -5.27 8.74 9.09
CA ILE A 21 -4.88 8.88 7.68
C ILE A 21 -5.97 9.58 6.88
N MET A 22 -7.25 9.24 7.11
CA MET A 22 -8.39 9.89 6.45
C MET A 22 -8.53 11.37 6.84
N THR A 23 -8.28 11.73 8.10
CA THR A 23 -8.33 13.14 8.56
C THR A 23 -7.16 13.95 8.04
N ALA A 24 -5.97 13.38 7.94
CA ALA A 24 -4.81 14.03 7.31
C ALA A 24 -5.00 14.29 5.81
N TRP A 25 -5.78 13.44 5.12
CA TRP A 25 -6.12 13.62 3.70
C TRP A 25 -7.26 14.62 3.46
N GLY A 26 -8.16 14.80 4.44
CA GLY A 26 -9.27 15.75 4.36
C GLY A 26 -8.85 17.21 4.46
N ALA A 27 -7.77 17.51 5.15
CA ALA A 27 -7.30 18.88 5.39
C ALA A 27 -6.63 19.54 4.16
N GLY A 28 -6.20 18.77 3.17
CA GLY A 28 -5.51 19.30 1.97
C GLY A 28 -6.41 19.69 0.79
N ARG A 29 -7.74 19.62 0.91
CA ARG A 29 -8.64 19.81 -0.24
C ARG A 29 -9.45 21.12 -0.27
N LEU A 30 -9.23 22.06 0.63
CA LEU A 30 -10.06 23.28 0.71
C LEU A 30 -9.44 24.51 0.03
N GLU A 31 -8.29 24.42 -0.63
CA GLU A 31 -7.63 25.60 -1.22
C GLU A 31 -7.59 25.62 -2.76
N ALA A 32 -8.31 24.78 -3.48
CA ALA A 32 -8.19 24.69 -4.93
C ALA A 32 -9.45 25.11 -5.71
N GLN A 33 -10.27 26.04 -5.22
CA GLN A 33 -11.30 26.69 -6.03
C GLN A 33 -11.64 28.11 -5.53
N GLN A 34 -10.71 29.03 -5.66
CA GLN A 34 -11.06 30.43 -5.85
C GLN A 34 -10.73 30.84 -7.28
N VAL A 35 -11.71 30.72 -8.15
CA VAL A 35 -11.76 31.48 -9.39
C VAL A 35 -11.99 32.93 -8.98
N THR A 36 -10.94 33.71 -8.86
CA THR A 36 -11.03 35.17 -8.80
C THR A 36 -11.22 35.68 -10.22
N LEU A 37 -12.46 36.05 -10.55
CA LEU A 37 -12.76 37.01 -11.60
C LEU A 37 -12.08 38.30 -11.21
N GLY A 38 -11.41 38.91 -12.20
CA GLY A 38 -10.50 40.00 -12.05
C GLY A 38 -11.00 41.20 -11.26
N ASP A 39 -10.07 41.83 -10.59
CA ASP A 39 -10.04 43.29 -10.51
C ASP A 39 -8.60 43.79 -10.62
N GLU A 40 -8.48 44.82 -11.41
CA GLU A 40 -7.27 45.46 -11.85
C GLU A 40 -6.78 46.43 -10.76
N ASN A 41 -5.49 46.55 -10.61
CA ASN A 41 -4.74 47.50 -9.77
C ASN A 41 -4.55 47.17 -8.28
N THR A 42 -3.39 46.57 -7.99
CA THR A 42 -2.44 47.17 -7.04
C THR A 42 -1.06 46.52 -7.16
N VAL A 43 -0.14 47.32 -7.66
CA VAL A 43 1.30 47.15 -7.50
C VAL A 43 1.62 47.35 -6.02
N THR A 44 2.00 46.31 -5.31
CA THR A 44 2.94 46.40 -4.21
C THR A 44 3.13 45.01 -3.61
N ASP A 45 4.35 44.67 -3.51
CA ASP A 45 5.01 43.80 -2.57
C ASP A 45 5.61 42.50 -3.10
N SER A 46 6.76 42.73 -3.75
CA SER A 46 7.63 41.65 -4.25
C SER A 46 8.49 40.98 -3.16
N THR A 47 8.19 41.17 -1.88
CA THR A 47 9.05 40.70 -0.78
C THR A 47 8.55 39.49 -0.01
N VAL A 48 7.35 38.97 -0.28
CA VAL A 48 6.81 37.79 0.41
C VAL A 48 7.07 36.48 -0.35
N SER A 49 7.54 36.57 -1.60
CA SER A 49 7.78 35.36 -2.44
C SER A 49 9.06 34.59 -2.12
N ALA A 50 9.86 35.03 -1.13
CA ALA A 50 11.16 34.43 -0.81
C ALA A 50 11.11 33.32 0.25
N LEU A 51 9.94 32.98 0.77
CA LEU A 51 9.76 31.88 1.74
C LEU A 51 8.94 30.71 1.18
N LEU A 52 8.94 30.54 -0.14
CA LEU A 52 8.40 29.30 -0.71
C LEU A 52 9.31 28.15 -0.32
N PRO A 53 8.72 27.03 0.17
CA PRO A 53 9.51 25.85 0.46
C PRO A 53 10.27 25.46 -0.79
N ILE A 54 11.56 25.23 -0.65
CA ILE A 54 12.40 24.60 -1.67
C ILE A 54 11.70 23.27 -1.99
N THR A 55 10.91 23.25 -3.04
CA THR A 55 10.39 22.00 -3.61
C THR A 55 11.60 21.32 -4.21
N ALA A 56 12.34 20.57 -3.36
CA ALA A 56 13.42 19.73 -3.80
C ALA A 56 12.83 18.84 -4.92
N SER A 57 13.31 19.00 -6.13
CA SER A 57 12.90 18.17 -7.26
C SER A 57 13.10 16.72 -6.86
N VAL A 58 12.01 15.94 -6.84
CA VAL A 58 12.08 14.54 -6.44
C VAL A 58 12.77 13.80 -7.57
N THR A 59 13.97 13.31 -7.32
CA THR A 59 14.68 12.50 -8.31
C THR A 59 13.91 11.22 -8.61
N PRO A 60 13.91 10.71 -9.86
CA PRO A 60 13.19 9.48 -10.21
C PRO A 60 13.54 8.29 -9.32
N GLY A 61 14.85 8.09 -9.01
CA GLY A 61 15.30 7.05 -8.08
C GLY A 61 14.78 7.26 -6.65
N GLY A 62 14.66 8.51 -6.21
CA GLY A 62 14.07 8.85 -4.90
C GLY A 62 12.57 8.55 -4.84
N ALA A 63 11.83 8.77 -5.93
CA ALA A 63 10.42 8.40 -6.04
C ALA A 63 10.23 6.88 -5.99
N PHE A 64 11.06 6.12 -6.72
CA PHE A 64 11.07 4.67 -6.69
C PHE A 64 11.28 4.13 -5.27
N LEU A 65 12.35 4.55 -4.60
CA LEU A 65 12.68 4.08 -3.25
C LEU A 65 11.56 4.40 -2.24
N ARG A 66 10.97 5.60 -2.33
CA ARG A 66 9.85 5.97 -1.44
C ARG A 66 8.61 5.12 -1.69
N ALA A 67 8.32 4.78 -2.95
CA ALA A 67 7.19 3.91 -3.29
C ALA A 67 7.37 2.50 -2.74
N VAL A 68 8.60 1.96 -2.79
CA VAL A 68 8.90 0.61 -2.27
C VAL A 68 8.90 0.57 -0.74
N LEU A 69 9.35 1.65 -0.07
CA LEU A 69 9.46 1.68 1.40
C LEU A 69 8.11 1.90 2.10
N VAL A 70 7.28 2.77 1.55
CA VAL A 70 5.99 3.11 2.16
C VAL A 70 4.91 3.14 1.07
N PRO A 71 3.82 2.38 1.27
CA PRO A 71 2.71 2.32 0.32
C PRO A 71 2.26 3.71 -0.14
N GLY A 72 2.26 3.93 -1.47
CA GLY A 72 1.81 5.17 -2.08
C GLY A 72 2.71 6.40 -1.91
N TRP A 73 3.74 6.38 -1.06
CA TRP A 73 4.58 7.56 -0.75
C TRP A 73 5.33 8.11 -1.98
N GLY A 74 5.83 7.24 -2.84
CA GLY A 74 6.48 7.64 -4.08
C GLY A 74 5.59 8.54 -4.93
N HIS A 75 4.32 8.16 -5.07
CA HIS A 75 3.32 8.91 -5.86
C HIS A 75 2.91 10.23 -5.20
N VAL A 76 2.78 10.28 -3.87
CA VAL A 76 2.55 11.53 -3.13
C VAL A 76 3.69 12.51 -3.38
N SER A 77 4.94 12.04 -3.33
CA SER A 77 6.13 12.90 -3.48
C SER A 77 6.24 13.60 -4.85
N ILE A 78 5.61 13.02 -5.87
CA ILE A 78 5.54 13.61 -7.23
C ILE A 78 4.24 14.36 -7.51
N GLY A 79 3.31 14.44 -6.51
CA GLY A 79 2.02 15.11 -6.63
C GLY A 79 0.92 14.27 -7.27
N ALA A 80 1.15 12.96 -7.53
CA ALA A 80 0.17 12.06 -8.13
C ALA A 80 -0.76 11.44 -7.07
N ASN A 81 -1.54 12.28 -6.36
CA ASN A 81 -2.31 11.88 -5.19
C ASN A 81 -3.37 10.80 -5.46
N ALA A 82 -4.03 10.82 -6.62
CA ALA A 82 -5.01 9.80 -6.98
C ALA A 82 -4.36 8.41 -7.10
N ARG A 83 -3.20 8.32 -7.77
CA ARG A 83 -2.43 7.07 -7.90
C ARG A 83 -1.89 6.63 -6.54
N ALA A 84 -1.40 7.56 -5.73
CA ALA A 84 -0.96 7.29 -4.37
C ALA A 84 -2.04 6.59 -3.55
N GLY A 85 -3.29 7.05 -3.62
CA GLY A 85 -4.42 6.45 -2.93
C GLY A 85 -4.73 5.04 -3.40
N VAL A 86 -4.67 4.78 -4.70
CA VAL A 86 -4.91 3.45 -5.28
C VAL A 86 -3.85 2.46 -4.81
N TYR A 87 -2.55 2.80 -4.97
CA TYR A 87 -1.45 1.93 -4.53
C TYR A 87 -1.49 1.70 -3.03
N PHE A 88 -1.70 2.76 -2.23
CA PHE A 88 -1.85 2.62 -0.78
C PHE A 88 -2.96 1.64 -0.39
N ALA A 89 -4.13 1.73 -1.01
CA ALA A 89 -5.25 0.84 -0.70
C ALA A 89 -4.93 -0.62 -1.04
N ILE A 90 -4.38 -0.88 -2.23
CA ILE A 90 -4.08 -2.24 -2.68
C ILE A 90 -2.93 -2.85 -1.87
N GLU A 91 -1.83 -2.13 -1.66
CA GLU A 91 -0.66 -2.59 -0.90
C GLU A 91 -1.02 -2.83 0.58
N SER A 92 -1.85 -1.96 1.18
CA SER A 92 -2.35 -2.14 2.55
C SER A 92 -3.26 -3.36 2.68
N ALA A 93 -4.13 -3.60 1.69
CA ALA A 93 -4.99 -4.78 1.66
C ALA A 93 -4.18 -6.07 1.55
N LEU A 94 -3.12 -6.09 0.73
CA LEU A 94 -2.19 -7.21 0.62
C LEU A 94 -1.43 -7.46 1.92
N ALA A 95 -0.87 -6.42 2.53
CA ALA A 95 -0.19 -6.52 3.82
C ALA A 95 -1.11 -7.09 4.90
N TYR A 96 -2.35 -6.63 4.96
CA TYR A 96 -3.37 -7.20 5.85
C TYR A 96 -3.64 -8.68 5.54
N GLY A 97 -3.77 -9.04 4.27
CA GLY A 97 -3.97 -10.43 3.83
C GLY A 97 -2.83 -11.36 4.28
N ILE A 98 -1.59 -10.93 4.11
CA ILE A 98 -0.38 -11.66 4.53
C ILE A 98 -0.38 -11.86 6.06
N ILE A 99 -0.62 -10.79 6.83
CA ILE A 99 -0.66 -10.85 8.29
C ILE A 99 -1.77 -11.78 8.77
N ARG A 100 -2.96 -11.68 8.17
CA ARG A 100 -4.10 -12.52 8.51
C ARG A 100 -3.84 -14.00 8.20
N THR A 101 -3.26 -14.30 7.05
CA THR A 101 -2.92 -15.67 6.66
C THR A 101 -1.86 -16.25 7.59
N ARG A 102 -0.81 -15.49 7.93
CA ARG A 102 0.22 -15.89 8.90
C ARG A 102 -0.36 -16.23 10.27
N ARG A 103 -1.31 -15.44 10.77
CA ARG A 103 -2.02 -15.74 12.04
C ARG A 103 -2.79 -17.05 11.96
N ARG A 104 -3.50 -17.29 10.85
CA ARG A 104 -4.25 -18.54 10.65
C ARG A 104 -3.36 -19.77 10.56
N ILE A 105 -2.17 -19.65 9.96
CA ILE A 105 -1.15 -20.71 9.96
C ILE A 105 -0.70 -21.00 11.41
N SER A 106 -0.36 -19.96 12.16
CA SER A 106 0.05 -20.11 13.57
C SER A 106 -1.03 -20.77 14.42
N GLU A 107 -2.30 -20.41 14.24
CA GLU A 107 -3.42 -21.04 14.92
C GLU A 107 -3.57 -22.54 14.55
N ALA A 108 -3.45 -22.86 13.25
CA ALA A 108 -3.51 -24.26 12.79
C ALA A 108 -2.36 -25.11 13.39
N VAL A 109 -1.15 -24.55 13.42
CA VAL A 109 0.02 -25.20 14.05
C VAL A 109 -0.20 -25.42 15.55
N SER A 110 -0.68 -24.39 16.26
CA SER A 110 -0.95 -24.50 17.70
C SER A 110 -2.01 -25.56 18.02
N ARG A 111 -3.07 -25.62 17.22
CA ARG A 111 -4.12 -26.64 17.35
C ARG A 111 -3.61 -28.05 17.04
N ALA A 112 -2.76 -28.19 16.01
CA ALA A 112 -2.15 -29.46 15.65
C ALA A 112 -1.22 -29.96 16.76
N ASN A 113 -0.37 -29.11 17.31
CA ASN A 113 0.53 -29.47 18.43
C ASN A 113 -0.26 -29.86 19.68
N PHE A 114 -1.33 -29.12 20.00
CA PHE A 114 -2.20 -29.47 21.13
C PHE A 114 -2.88 -30.84 20.93
N ARG A 115 -3.41 -31.12 19.73
CA ARG A 115 -4.01 -32.40 19.41
C ARG A 115 -2.99 -33.54 19.48
N GLU A 116 -1.80 -33.32 18.95
CA GLU A 116 -0.70 -34.31 19.04
C GLU A 116 -0.33 -34.62 20.50
N THR A 117 -0.22 -33.60 21.35
CA THR A 117 0.08 -33.78 22.78
C THR A 117 -1.00 -34.60 23.46
N LEU A 118 -2.28 -34.29 23.24
CA LEU A 118 -3.39 -35.05 23.81
C LEU A 118 -3.40 -36.51 23.35
N LEU A 119 -3.11 -36.80 22.09
CA LEU A 119 -3.05 -38.16 21.57
C LEU A 119 -1.90 -38.93 22.17
N ARG A 120 -0.71 -38.31 22.30
CA ARG A 120 0.45 -38.95 22.95
C ARG A 120 0.20 -39.25 24.43
N GLU A 121 -0.42 -38.33 25.15
CA GLU A 121 -0.77 -38.52 26.57
C GLU A 121 -1.79 -39.64 26.73
N ASN A 122 -2.81 -39.70 25.87
CA ASN A 122 -3.81 -40.77 25.91
C ASN A 122 -3.20 -42.15 25.61
N LEU A 123 -2.31 -42.25 24.62
CA LEU A 123 -1.60 -43.49 24.30
C LEU A 123 -0.68 -43.93 25.43
N ASN A 124 0.00 -42.99 26.08
CA ASN A 124 0.87 -43.26 27.23
C ASN A 124 0.07 -43.77 28.42
N THR A 125 -1.11 -43.21 28.71
CA THR A 125 -2.00 -43.69 29.79
C THR A 125 -2.56 -45.07 29.49
N GLN A 126 -2.66 -45.47 28.23
CA GLN A 126 -3.02 -46.83 27.80
C GLN A 126 -1.85 -47.81 27.81
N GLY A 127 -0.66 -47.36 28.20
CA GLY A 127 0.54 -48.19 28.26
C GLY A 127 1.20 -48.45 26.90
N VAL A 128 0.82 -47.71 25.86
CA VAL A 128 1.43 -47.82 24.53
C VAL A 128 2.75 -47.07 24.52
N THR A 129 3.86 -47.80 24.54
CA THR A 129 5.23 -47.24 24.55
C THR A 129 5.97 -47.45 23.24
N ASP A 130 5.39 -48.24 22.32
CA ASP A 130 5.98 -48.51 21.01
C ASP A 130 5.84 -47.27 20.09
N LEU A 131 6.98 -46.77 19.67
CA LEU A 131 7.07 -45.59 18.80
C LEU A 131 6.35 -45.77 17.46
N ASN A 132 6.34 -47.00 16.92
CA ASN A 132 5.65 -47.25 15.63
C ASN A 132 4.13 -47.20 15.79
N GLN A 133 3.62 -47.73 16.93
CA GLN A 133 2.19 -47.64 17.24
C GLN A 133 1.75 -46.19 17.48
N ILE A 134 2.54 -45.41 18.22
CA ILE A 134 2.29 -43.99 18.46
C ILE A 134 2.27 -43.22 17.11
N LYS A 135 3.26 -43.46 16.27
CA LYS A 135 3.33 -42.81 14.94
C LYS A 135 2.13 -43.19 14.07
N GLY A 136 1.76 -44.46 14.00
CA GLY A 136 0.59 -44.93 13.27
C GLY A 136 -0.70 -44.30 13.78
N ALA A 137 -0.88 -44.16 15.11
CA ALA A 137 -2.05 -43.49 15.68
C ALA A 137 -2.11 -42.00 15.34
N LEU A 138 -0.97 -41.30 15.33
CA LEU A 138 -0.89 -39.90 14.95
C LEU A 138 -1.16 -39.68 13.43
N GLU A 139 -0.70 -40.59 12.59
CA GLU A 139 -0.92 -40.53 11.12
C GLU A 139 -2.37 -40.88 10.76
N SER A 140 -3.03 -41.74 11.56
CA SER A 140 -4.43 -42.13 11.33
C SER A 140 -5.46 -41.15 11.93
N ASP A 141 -5.04 -40.17 12.71
CA ASP A 141 -5.97 -39.20 13.29
C ASP A 141 -6.44 -38.17 12.23
N ALA A 142 -7.72 -38.27 11.89
CA ALA A 142 -8.33 -37.44 10.87
C ALA A 142 -8.23 -35.93 11.19
N THR A 143 -8.38 -35.56 12.48
CA THR A 143 -8.31 -34.14 12.90
C THR A 143 -6.90 -33.58 12.69
N LEU A 144 -5.88 -34.38 13.01
CA LEU A 144 -4.49 -33.98 12.82
C LEU A 144 -4.15 -33.86 11.31
N ALA A 145 -4.66 -34.78 10.49
CA ALA A 145 -4.51 -34.73 9.04
C ALA A 145 -5.17 -33.48 8.44
N ASP A 146 -6.38 -33.13 8.87
CA ASP A 146 -7.08 -31.92 8.41
C ASP A 146 -6.37 -30.65 8.80
N LEU A 147 -5.81 -30.56 10.03
CA LEU A 147 -5.03 -29.40 10.47
C LEU A 147 -3.73 -29.25 9.68
N LYS A 148 -3.07 -30.36 9.32
CA LYS A 148 -1.88 -30.35 8.45
C LYS A 148 -2.22 -29.85 7.06
N ARG A 149 -3.28 -30.36 6.44
CA ARG A 149 -3.77 -29.89 5.12
C ARG A 149 -4.14 -28.42 5.14
N LEU A 150 -4.82 -27.96 6.20
CA LEU A 150 -5.16 -26.55 6.36
C LEU A 150 -3.92 -25.67 6.45
N ARG A 151 -2.88 -26.10 7.18
CA ARG A 151 -1.60 -25.41 7.27
C ARG A 151 -0.93 -25.29 5.90
N GLU A 152 -0.86 -26.40 5.14
CA GLU A 152 -0.29 -26.43 3.80
C GLU A 152 -1.01 -25.47 2.86
N ALA A 153 -2.33 -25.60 2.72
CA ALA A 153 -3.14 -24.73 1.87
C ALA A 153 -3.02 -23.24 2.24
N ARG A 154 -2.83 -22.93 3.54
CA ARG A 154 -2.58 -21.54 3.97
C ARG A 154 -1.15 -21.11 3.73
N GLY A 155 -0.19 -22.03 3.76
CA GLY A 155 1.20 -21.79 3.37
C GLY A 155 1.28 -21.36 1.90
N ASP A 156 0.70 -22.15 1.00
CA ASP A 156 0.65 -21.85 -0.43
C ASP A 156 -0.02 -20.49 -0.69
N GLN A 157 -1.15 -20.22 -0.02
CA GLN A 157 -1.82 -18.92 -0.12
C GLN A 157 -0.94 -17.77 0.36
N GLN A 158 -0.13 -17.98 1.41
CA GLN A 158 0.80 -16.95 1.90
C GLN A 158 1.92 -16.68 0.89
N GLU A 159 2.48 -17.71 0.27
CA GLU A 159 3.52 -17.59 -0.75
C GLU A 159 3.01 -16.80 -1.95
N ASP A 160 1.81 -17.12 -2.45
CA ASP A 160 1.18 -16.39 -3.54
C ASP A 160 0.96 -14.91 -3.20
N LEU A 161 0.45 -14.61 -2.00
CA LEU A 161 0.25 -13.23 -1.55
C LEU A 161 1.56 -12.46 -1.41
N VAL A 162 2.63 -13.10 -0.95
CA VAL A 162 3.96 -12.47 -0.84
C VAL A 162 4.53 -12.22 -2.23
N ALA A 163 4.47 -13.19 -3.13
CA ALA A 163 4.95 -13.05 -4.51
C ALA A 163 4.21 -11.91 -5.24
N PHE A 164 2.88 -11.87 -5.10
CA PHE A 164 2.07 -10.81 -5.68
C PHE A 164 2.36 -9.44 -5.04
N GLY A 165 2.58 -9.40 -3.73
CA GLY A 165 2.95 -8.18 -3.00
C GLY A 165 4.28 -7.61 -3.48
N LEU A 166 5.31 -8.45 -3.65
CA LEU A 166 6.61 -8.03 -4.18
C LEU A 166 6.49 -7.51 -5.62
N PHE A 167 5.72 -8.19 -6.47
CA PHE A 167 5.44 -7.73 -7.83
C PHE A 167 4.77 -6.35 -7.83
N LEU A 168 3.76 -6.15 -6.97
CA LEU A 168 3.03 -4.89 -6.89
C LEU A 168 3.91 -3.75 -6.37
N LEU A 169 4.76 -3.99 -5.36
CA LEU A 169 5.72 -3.01 -4.87
C LEU A 169 6.70 -2.57 -5.96
N PHE A 170 7.19 -3.54 -6.76
CA PHE A 170 8.05 -3.23 -7.89
C PHE A 170 7.32 -2.40 -8.95
N LEU A 171 6.07 -2.78 -9.27
CA LEU A 171 5.24 -2.06 -10.24
C LEU A 171 4.95 -0.62 -9.77
N SER A 172 4.59 -0.44 -8.50
CA SER A 172 4.38 0.86 -7.86
C SER A 172 5.64 1.73 -7.92
N GLY A 173 6.80 1.13 -7.61
CA GLY A 173 8.09 1.80 -7.73
C GLY A 173 8.41 2.23 -9.16
N ALA A 174 8.23 1.33 -10.12
CA ALA A 174 8.47 1.61 -11.54
C ALA A 174 7.54 2.70 -12.07
N ASP A 175 6.25 2.68 -11.72
CA ASP A 175 5.29 3.73 -12.09
C ASP A 175 5.67 5.08 -11.48
N ALA A 176 6.08 5.11 -10.21
CA ALA A 176 6.56 6.33 -9.54
C ALA A 176 7.84 6.87 -10.19
N PHE A 177 8.78 5.98 -10.55
CA PHE A 177 10.02 6.34 -11.26
C PHE A 177 9.72 7.00 -12.61
N VAL A 178 8.91 6.33 -13.44
CA VAL A 178 8.54 6.83 -14.78
C VAL A 178 7.78 8.15 -14.66
N SER A 179 6.83 8.25 -13.74
CA SER A 179 6.05 9.46 -13.51
C SER A 179 6.91 10.63 -13.05
N ALA A 180 7.92 10.38 -12.18
CA ALA A 180 8.88 11.39 -11.77
C ALA A 180 9.79 11.83 -12.92
N HIS A 181 10.21 10.90 -13.78
CA HIS A 181 11.06 11.18 -14.93
C HIS A 181 10.32 12.00 -15.99
N LEU A 182 9.03 11.71 -16.20
CA LEU A 182 8.20 12.43 -17.19
C LEU A 182 7.74 13.81 -16.70
N LYS A 183 7.78 14.08 -15.39
CA LYS A 183 7.34 15.35 -14.83
C LYS A 183 8.18 16.54 -15.32
N ASP A 184 9.46 16.33 -15.57
CA ASP A 184 10.41 17.34 -16.03
C ASP A 184 10.48 17.43 -17.56
N PHE A 185 9.69 16.61 -18.28
CA PHE A 185 9.61 16.71 -19.73
C PHE A 185 8.77 17.95 -20.10
N PRO A 186 9.31 18.86 -20.94
CA PRO A 186 8.54 19.99 -21.45
C PRO A 186 7.36 19.46 -22.27
N ASP A 187 6.20 20.08 -22.10
CA ASP A 187 5.02 19.76 -22.90
C ASP A 187 5.37 19.83 -24.38
N PRO A 188 5.27 18.74 -25.13
CA PRO A 188 5.67 18.72 -26.54
C PRO A 188 4.78 19.59 -27.41
N ILE A 189 3.59 19.93 -26.90
CA ILE A 189 2.61 20.74 -27.61
C ILE A 189 2.04 21.78 -26.65
N ALA A 190 2.31 23.06 -26.90
CA ALA A 190 1.63 24.14 -26.22
C ALA A 190 0.54 24.72 -27.16
N ILE A 191 -0.69 24.79 -26.65
CA ILE A 191 -1.78 25.48 -27.33
C ILE A 191 -1.71 26.94 -26.88
N GLU A 192 -1.35 27.83 -27.79
CA GLU A 192 -1.38 29.26 -27.56
C GLU A 192 -2.63 29.83 -28.23
N GLY A 193 -3.48 30.49 -27.47
CA GLY A 193 -4.65 31.17 -27.98
C GLY A 193 -4.70 32.59 -27.43
N GLY A 194 -4.92 33.57 -28.25
CA GLY A 194 -5.06 34.95 -27.84
C GLY A 194 -5.90 35.77 -28.82
N PRO A 195 -6.49 36.89 -28.35
CA PRO A 195 -7.13 37.84 -29.24
C PRO A 195 -6.07 38.58 -30.04
N THR A 196 -6.26 38.61 -31.36
CA THR A 196 -5.46 39.44 -32.27
C THR A 196 -5.97 40.88 -32.23
N ASN A 197 -5.12 41.84 -32.57
CA ASN A 197 -5.50 43.27 -32.64
C ASN A 197 -6.73 43.56 -33.53
N ASP A 198 -7.11 42.63 -34.40
CA ASP A 198 -8.29 42.69 -35.26
C ASP A 198 -9.55 42.09 -34.67
N GLY A 199 -9.54 41.71 -33.37
CA GLY A 199 -10.67 41.10 -32.66
C GLY A 199 -10.95 39.64 -33.06
N ARG A 200 -10.01 38.97 -33.74
CA ARG A 200 -10.09 37.55 -34.08
C ARG A 200 -9.36 36.71 -33.02
N LEU A 201 -9.88 35.54 -32.73
CA LEU A 201 -9.19 34.56 -31.91
C LEU A 201 -8.26 33.73 -32.79
N GLU A 202 -6.97 33.83 -32.56
CA GLU A 202 -5.98 32.91 -33.14
C GLU A 202 -5.65 31.80 -32.15
N ILE A 203 -5.70 30.56 -32.66
CA ILE A 203 -5.26 29.37 -31.94
C ILE A 203 -4.02 28.84 -32.64
N GLY A 204 -2.86 28.94 -31.97
CA GLY A 204 -1.58 28.42 -32.44
C GLY A 204 -1.20 27.13 -31.72
N LEU A 205 -0.57 26.21 -32.44
CA LEU A 205 0.08 25.04 -31.88
C LEU A 205 1.60 25.26 -31.96
N ARG A 206 2.24 25.33 -30.79
CA ARG A 206 3.71 25.42 -30.73
C ARG A 206 4.28 24.03 -30.43
N PHE A 207 5.06 23.51 -31.35
CA PHE A 207 5.83 22.28 -31.17
C PHE A 207 7.25 22.62 -30.68
N ARG A 208 7.65 22.10 -29.51
CA ARG A 208 9.02 22.23 -29.04
C ARG A 208 9.73 20.92 -29.37
N LEU A 209 10.63 20.93 -30.35
CA LEU A 209 11.48 19.81 -30.68
C LEU A 209 12.66 19.79 -29.69
N PRO A 210 12.96 18.64 -29.04
CA PRO A 210 14.15 18.53 -28.24
C PRO A 210 15.39 18.60 -29.14
N ASN A 211 16.38 19.38 -28.72
CA ASN A 211 17.71 19.42 -29.33
C ASN A 211 18.53 18.26 -28.83
#